data_27fa46b829b7b19357041a3e2b8f0673
#
_entry.id   27fa46b829b7b19357041a3e2b8f0673
#
_cell.length_a   1.000
_cell.length_b   1.000
_cell.length_c   1.000
_cell.angle_alpha   90.00
_cell.angle_beta   90.00
_cell.angle_gamma   90.00
#
_symmetry.space_group_name_H-M   'P 1'
#
loop_
_entity.id
_entity.type
_entity.pdbx_description
1 polymer ?
#
loop_
_entity_poly.entity_id
_entity_poly.type
_entity_poly.pdbx_seq_one_letter_code
_entity_poly.pdbx_strand_id
1 'polypeptide(L)'
;RINGAEWDGYRYGMNYDSWVRMVDFASEQGFAYLVLDANWYGPEFEKNSDPVTGEKAKDVQRIIKYGKEKGVGIWLYLNDVAGTNYPIEETLKQYEEWGAAGVKYGFMNGNSQQKNEKTRQITELCAKHHLLINFHDYPVHPYGQERTWPNAVTREYCKAQLDGHQTFEPKTFVTSVFVNMIAGPIDMNNGF
;
A
#
# COMPACT_ATOMS: atom_id res chain seq x y z
N ARG A 1 4.02 -5.85 -8.28
CA ARG A 1 5.22 -5.12 -8.73
C ARG A 1 5.40 -5.32 -10.22
N ILE A 2 5.40 -4.25 -11.00
CA ILE A 2 5.64 -4.30 -12.47
C ILE A 2 7.04 -3.79 -12.85
N ASN A 3 7.89 -3.51 -11.85
CA ASN A 3 9.23 -2.97 -12.07
C ASN A 3 10.07 -3.94 -12.93
N GLY A 4 10.50 -3.46 -14.08
CA GLY A 4 11.24 -4.23 -15.07
C GLY A 4 10.37 -5.05 -16.05
N ALA A 5 9.05 -5.09 -15.86
CA ALA A 5 8.15 -5.74 -16.81
C ALA A 5 8.12 -4.97 -18.14
N GLU A 6 8.02 -5.69 -19.24
CA GLU A 6 7.86 -5.12 -20.58
C GLU A 6 6.47 -5.42 -21.10
N TRP A 7 5.76 -4.39 -21.52
CA TRP A 7 4.45 -4.49 -22.12
C TRP A 7 4.28 -3.41 -23.19
N ASP A 8 3.76 -3.79 -24.34
CA ASP A 8 3.49 -2.89 -25.47
C ASP A 8 4.71 -2.03 -25.87
N GLY A 9 5.89 -2.66 -25.91
CA GLY A 9 7.15 -2.00 -26.26
C GLY A 9 7.68 -1.01 -25.21
N TYR A 10 7.08 -0.99 -24.03
CA TYR A 10 7.50 -0.14 -22.92
C TYR A 10 7.98 -0.98 -21.72
N ARG A 11 9.11 -0.59 -21.15
CA ARG A 11 9.64 -1.21 -19.93
C ARG A 11 9.26 -0.38 -18.72
N TYR A 12 8.44 -0.96 -17.87
CA TYR A 12 7.96 -0.31 -16.65
C TYR A 12 9.02 -0.27 -15.56
N GLY A 13 9.05 0.83 -14.82
CA GLY A 13 9.96 1.04 -13.70
C GLY A 13 9.33 1.89 -12.60
N MET A 14 10.06 2.07 -11.50
CA MET A 14 9.65 2.96 -10.41
C MET A 14 10.02 4.41 -10.77
N ASN A 15 9.32 4.97 -11.75
CA ASN A 15 9.53 6.31 -12.30
C ASN A 15 8.23 6.96 -12.74
N TYR A 16 8.27 8.28 -12.92
CA TYR A 16 7.10 9.09 -13.24
C TYR A 16 6.37 8.64 -14.50
N ASP A 17 7.08 8.34 -15.59
CA ASP A 17 6.46 8.00 -16.87
C ASP A 17 5.69 6.66 -16.78
N SER A 18 6.23 5.70 -16.05
CA SER A 18 5.54 4.44 -15.76
C SER A 18 4.30 4.67 -14.90
N TRP A 19 4.38 5.55 -13.91
CA TRP A 19 3.24 5.88 -13.05
C TRP A 19 2.13 6.58 -13.82
N VAL A 20 2.46 7.51 -14.73
CA VAL A 20 1.47 8.16 -15.62
C VAL A 20 0.70 7.11 -16.43
N ARG A 21 1.40 6.16 -17.07
CA ARG A 21 0.76 5.07 -17.83
C ARG A 21 -0.18 4.23 -16.95
N MET A 22 0.23 3.94 -15.72
CA MET A 22 -0.60 3.18 -14.78
C MET A 22 -1.81 3.97 -14.28
N VAL A 23 -1.68 5.28 -14.09
CA VAL A 23 -2.80 6.16 -13.73
C VAL A 23 -3.81 6.24 -14.89
N ASP A 24 -3.32 6.40 -16.12
CA ASP A 24 -4.20 6.42 -17.30
C ASP A 24 -4.95 5.09 -17.44
N PHE A 25 -4.27 3.96 -17.33
CA PHE A 25 -4.89 2.65 -17.33
C PHE A 25 -5.93 2.51 -16.20
N ALA A 26 -5.58 2.89 -14.97
CA ALA A 26 -6.51 2.83 -13.83
C ALA A 26 -7.76 3.68 -14.08
N SER A 27 -7.59 4.88 -14.61
CA SER A 27 -8.69 5.79 -14.96
C SER A 27 -9.59 5.18 -16.06
N GLU A 28 -9.00 4.65 -17.12
CA GLU A 28 -9.72 4.01 -18.23
C GLU A 28 -10.51 2.77 -17.78
N GLN A 29 -9.96 2.00 -16.84
CA GLN A 29 -10.61 0.80 -16.29
C GLN A 29 -11.57 1.10 -15.12
N GLY A 30 -11.68 2.36 -14.67
CA GLY A 30 -12.52 2.75 -13.55
C GLY A 30 -11.99 2.33 -12.18
N PHE A 31 -10.66 2.09 -12.05
CA PHE A 31 -10.06 1.83 -10.75
C PHE A 31 -9.90 3.12 -9.96
N ALA A 32 -10.36 3.11 -8.71
CA ALA A 32 -10.34 4.29 -7.86
C ALA A 32 -8.95 4.64 -7.33
N TYR A 33 -8.03 3.68 -7.26
CA TYR A 33 -6.75 3.85 -6.62
C TYR A 33 -5.60 3.17 -7.37
N LEU A 34 -4.41 3.75 -7.21
CA LEU A 34 -3.12 3.17 -7.60
C LEU A 34 -2.16 3.20 -6.41
N VAL A 35 -1.52 2.08 -6.10
CA VAL A 35 -0.50 2.00 -5.05
C VAL A 35 0.90 2.13 -5.66
N LEU A 36 1.66 3.11 -5.21
CA LEU A 36 3.10 3.14 -5.40
C LEU A 36 3.72 2.24 -4.33
N ASP A 37 4.02 1.02 -4.72
CA ASP A 37 4.51 -0.03 -3.82
C ASP A 37 6.00 0.17 -3.48
N ALA A 38 6.61 -0.77 -2.82
CA ALA A 38 7.99 -0.70 -2.34
C ALA A 38 9.00 -0.08 -3.33
N ASN A 39 10.06 0.49 -2.77
CA ASN A 39 11.18 1.12 -3.49
C ASN A 39 10.90 2.47 -4.16
N TRP A 40 9.74 3.09 -3.96
CA TRP A 40 9.53 4.44 -4.45
C TRP A 40 10.36 5.47 -3.65
N TYR A 41 10.60 5.21 -2.37
CA TYR A 41 11.36 6.08 -1.44
C TYR A 41 12.84 5.68 -1.28
N GLY A 42 13.32 4.70 -2.03
CA GLY A 42 14.65 4.09 -1.91
C GLY A 42 14.55 2.59 -1.66
N PRO A 43 15.66 1.91 -1.37
CA PRO A 43 15.65 0.48 -1.09
C PRO A 43 14.71 0.11 0.06
N GLU A 44 13.90 -0.91 -0.16
CA GLU A 44 12.77 -1.28 0.69
C GLU A 44 13.16 -1.63 2.14
N PHE A 45 14.37 -2.17 2.34
CA PHE A 45 14.82 -2.65 3.65
C PHE A 45 15.97 -1.83 4.24
N GLU A 46 16.24 -0.65 3.71
CA GLU A 46 17.24 0.25 4.24
C GLU A 46 16.63 1.33 5.14
N LYS A 47 17.14 1.43 6.37
CA LYS A 47 16.66 2.40 7.37
C LYS A 47 16.79 3.85 6.92
N ASN A 48 17.76 4.16 6.07
CA ASN A 48 18.03 5.50 5.56
C ASN A 48 17.22 5.86 4.32
N SER A 49 16.41 4.95 3.80
CA SER A 49 15.48 5.29 2.71
C SER A 49 14.55 6.40 3.13
N ASP A 50 14.39 7.40 2.27
CA ASP A 50 13.73 8.65 2.62
C ASP A 50 12.31 8.73 2.04
N PRO A 51 11.27 8.55 2.86
CA PRO A 51 9.88 8.59 2.44
C PRO A 51 9.30 10.02 2.34
N VAL A 52 10.10 11.06 2.56
CA VAL A 52 9.62 12.44 2.63
C VAL A 52 10.35 13.37 1.66
N THR A 53 11.68 13.36 1.67
CA THR A 53 12.51 14.28 0.84
C THR A 53 13.39 13.56 -0.17
N GLY A 54 13.23 12.24 -0.31
CA GLY A 54 14.01 11.42 -1.21
C GLY A 54 13.94 11.85 -2.68
N GLU A 55 14.81 11.29 -3.49
CA GLU A 55 14.98 11.66 -4.91
C GLU A 55 13.66 11.73 -5.69
N LYS A 56 12.75 10.81 -5.41
CA LYS A 56 11.46 10.71 -6.12
C LYS A 56 10.31 11.54 -5.52
N ALA A 57 10.54 12.23 -4.40
CA ALA A 57 9.47 12.95 -3.70
C ALA A 57 8.73 13.96 -4.60
N LYS A 58 9.46 14.66 -5.48
CA LYS A 58 8.84 15.60 -6.44
C LYS A 58 7.97 14.88 -7.46
N ASP A 59 8.41 13.76 -7.98
CA ASP A 59 7.66 12.96 -8.94
C ASP A 59 6.43 12.31 -8.29
N VAL A 60 6.53 11.92 -7.02
CA VAL A 60 5.39 11.44 -6.24
C VAL A 60 4.33 12.55 -6.09
N GLN A 61 4.72 13.76 -5.75
CA GLN A 61 3.77 14.87 -5.67
C GLN A 61 3.11 15.18 -7.04
N ARG A 62 3.88 15.11 -8.12
CA ARG A 62 3.36 15.29 -9.48
C ARG A 62 2.35 14.21 -9.85
N ILE A 63 2.64 12.93 -9.54
CA ILE A 63 1.71 11.84 -9.88
C ILE A 63 0.46 11.87 -8.99
N ILE A 64 0.55 12.29 -7.74
CA ILE A 64 -0.62 12.50 -6.88
C ILE A 64 -1.55 13.55 -7.50
N LYS A 65 -1.01 14.67 -7.95
CA LYS A 65 -1.78 15.70 -8.64
C LYS A 65 -2.41 15.18 -9.93
N TYR A 66 -1.64 14.50 -10.76
CA TYR A 66 -2.12 13.90 -12.01
C TYR A 66 -3.21 12.85 -11.76
N GLY A 67 -3.02 11.96 -10.79
CA GLY A 67 -4.03 10.98 -10.39
C GLY A 67 -5.34 11.64 -9.99
N LYS A 68 -5.29 12.71 -9.20
CA LYS A 68 -6.47 13.49 -8.82
C LYS A 68 -7.21 14.06 -10.03
N GLU A 69 -6.49 14.59 -11.04
CA GLU A 69 -7.08 15.09 -12.29
C GLU A 69 -7.76 13.97 -13.10
N LYS A 70 -7.27 12.74 -12.98
CA LYS A 70 -7.78 11.55 -13.64
C LYS A 70 -8.83 10.76 -12.83
N GLY A 71 -9.15 11.20 -11.61
CA GLY A 71 -10.06 10.49 -10.71
C GLY A 71 -9.47 9.25 -10.04
N VAL A 72 -8.13 9.14 -9.99
CA VAL A 72 -7.38 8.02 -9.40
C VAL A 72 -6.61 8.50 -8.18
N GLY A 73 -6.96 8.02 -6.99
CA GLY A 73 -6.23 8.32 -5.76
C GLY A 73 -4.90 7.55 -5.68
N ILE A 74 -3.83 8.22 -5.27
CA ILE A 74 -2.51 7.59 -5.14
C ILE A 74 -2.28 7.20 -3.68
N TRP A 75 -1.90 5.93 -3.47
CA TRP A 75 -1.46 5.41 -2.19
C TRP A 75 0.05 5.23 -2.19
N LEU A 76 0.64 5.43 -1.02
CA LEU A 76 2.08 5.33 -0.82
C LEU A 76 2.41 4.17 0.12
N TYR A 77 3.36 3.33 -0.28
CA TYR A 77 3.83 2.23 0.55
C TYR A 77 4.82 2.71 1.59
N LEU A 78 4.69 2.19 2.81
CA LEU A 78 5.65 2.28 3.91
C LEU A 78 5.84 0.91 4.55
N ASN A 79 6.91 0.73 5.30
CA ASN A 79 7.10 -0.46 6.12
C ASN A 79 7.85 -0.18 7.43
N ASP A 80 8.03 -1.21 8.25
CA ASP A 80 8.62 -1.11 9.58
C ASP A 80 10.16 -1.11 9.57
N VAL A 81 10.78 -1.20 8.42
CA VAL A 81 12.24 -1.29 8.25
C VAL A 81 12.78 -0.04 7.58
N ALA A 82 12.31 0.26 6.36
CA ALA A 82 12.77 1.39 5.60
C ALA A 82 12.16 2.69 6.13
N GLY A 83 12.96 3.74 6.16
CA GLY A 83 12.49 5.06 6.61
C GLY A 83 12.19 5.14 8.11
N THR A 84 12.71 4.21 8.93
CA THR A 84 12.48 4.23 10.39
C THR A 84 13.12 5.43 11.09
N ASN A 85 14.00 6.16 10.41
CA ASN A 85 14.55 7.42 10.91
C ASN A 85 13.58 8.60 10.75
N TYR A 86 12.47 8.42 10.06
CA TYR A 86 11.44 9.44 9.84
C TYR A 86 10.26 9.18 10.77
N PRO A 87 9.89 10.13 11.63
CA PRO A 87 8.72 9.97 12.51
C PRO A 87 7.45 9.73 11.71
N ILE A 88 6.67 8.72 12.11
CA ILE A 88 5.51 8.30 11.34
C ILE A 88 4.43 9.39 11.24
N GLU A 89 4.18 10.13 12.31
CA GLU A 89 3.14 11.16 12.31
C GLU A 89 3.46 12.30 11.35
N GLU A 90 4.70 12.79 11.36
CA GLU A 90 5.16 13.83 10.44
C GLU A 90 5.15 13.35 8.99
N THR A 91 5.50 12.08 8.77
CA THR A 91 5.44 11.46 7.45
C THR A 91 4.01 11.42 6.92
N LEU A 92 3.05 10.97 7.73
CA LEU A 92 1.64 10.91 7.35
C LEU A 92 1.03 12.30 7.14
N LYS A 93 1.39 13.27 7.98
CA LYS A 93 1.03 14.67 7.78
C LYS A 93 1.52 15.19 6.43
N GLN A 94 2.77 14.89 6.08
CA GLN A 94 3.32 15.30 4.79
C GLN A 94 2.57 14.65 3.61
N TYR A 95 2.13 13.40 3.74
CA TYR A 95 1.34 12.72 2.70
C TYR A 95 -0.05 13.33 2.54
N GLU A 96 -0.69 13.75 3.63
CA GLU A 96 -1.92 14.54 3.57
C GLU A 96 -1.69 15.86 2.81
N GLU A 97 -0.62 16.60 3.12
CA GLU A 97 -0.26 17.84 2.44
C GLU A 97 0.02 17.63 0.95
N TRP A 98 0.59 16.50 0.56
CA TRP A 98 0.75 16.13 -0.85
C TRP A 98 -0.56 15.75 -1.53
N GLY A 99 -1.58 15.40 -0.74
CA GLY A 99 -2.88 14.94 -1.23
C GLY A 99 -2.93 13.46 -1.58
N ALA A 100 -2.09 12.64 -0.95
CA ALA A 100 -2.17 11.19 -1.06
C ALA A 100 -3.53 10.68 -0.57
N ALA A 101 -4.05 9.61 -1.18
CA ALA A 101 -5.32 9.03 -0.80
C ALA A 101 -5.21 8.02 0.35
N GLY A 102 -4.05 7.43 0.53
CA GLY A 102 -3.85 6.42 1.57
C GLY A 102 -2.43 5.89 1.65
N VAL A 103 -2.25 4.96 2.58
CA VAL A 103 -0.99 4.28 2.84
C VAL A 103 -1.19 2.77 2.86
N LYS A 104 -0.30 2.06 2.18
CA LYS A 104 -0.09 0.63 2.37
C LYS A 104 1.08 0.45 3.31
N TYR A 105 0.90 -0.23 4.44
CA TYR A 105 1.93 -0.43 5.45
C TYR A 105 2.24 -1.92 5.64
N GLY A 106 3.48 -2.31 5.44
CA GLY A 106 3.91 -3.71 5.45
C GLY A 106 5.12 -4.01 6.32
N PHE A 107 5.54 -5.26 6.31
CA PHE A 107 6.74 -5.81 6.99
C PHE A 107 6.89 -5.41 8.46
N MET A 108 5.80 -5.38 9.20
CA MET A 108 5.85 -5.10 10.65
C MET A 108 6.44 -6.27 11.47
N ASN A 109 6.48 -7.45 10.91
CA ASN A 109 7.03 -8.69 11.49
C ASN A 109 6.58 -9.00 12.92
N GLY A 110 5.82 -10.07 13.07
CA GLY A 110 5.38 -10.61 14.35
C GLY A 110 4.02 -10.09 14.85
N ASN A 111 3.48 -10.79 15.84
CA ASN A 111 2.16 -10.58 16.42
C ASN A 111 2.22 -10.18 17.91
N SER A 112 3.30 -9.52 18.33
CA SER A 112 3.40 -9.06 19.72
C SER A 112 2.35 -7.99 20.03
N GLN A 113 2.03 -7.82 21.29
CA GLN A 113 1.16 -6.74 21.76
C GLN A 113 1.64 -5.38 21.25
N GLN A 114 2.94 -5.11 21.36
CA GLN A 114 3.55 -3.87 20.89
C GLN A 114 3.29 -3.61 19.39
N LYS A 115 3.37 -4.64 18.56
CA LYS A 115 3.08 -4.52 17.12
C LYS A 115 1.61 -4.23 16.85
N ASN A 116 0.71 -4.88 17.61
CA ASN A 116 -0.72 -4.60 17.52
C ASN A 116 -1.07 -3.17 17.97
N GLU A 117 -0.45 -2.68 19.02
CA GLU A 117 -0.59 -1.29 19.48
C GLU A 117 -0.09 -0.29 18.43
N LYS A 118 1.06 -0.56 17.80
CA LYS A 118 1.59 0.26 16.71
C LYS A 118 0.63 0.30 15.51
N THR A 119 0.05 -0.82 15.14
CA THR A 119 -0.93 -0.90 14.06
C THR A 119 -2.14 -0.02 14.34
N ARG A 120 -2.68 -0.08 15.57
CA ARG A 120 -3.77 0.80 15.99
C ARG A 120 -3.36 2.27 15.93
N GLN A 121 -2.20 2.61 16.45
CA GLN A 121 -1.66 3.97 16.40
C GLN A 121 -1.55 4.50 14.97
N ILE A 122 -1.02 3.70 14.05
CA ILE A 122 -0.91 4.09 12.63
C ILE A 122 -2.31 4.30 12.02
N THR A 123 -3.28 3.44 12.35
CA THR A 123 -4.66 3.61 11.89
C THR A 123 -5.27 4.92 12.35
N GLU A 124 -5.10 5.26 13.64
CA GLU A 124 -5.57 6.50 14.25
C GLU A 124 -4.90 7.73 13.62
N LEU A 125 -3.58 7.67 13.39
CA LEU A 125 -2.83 8.73 12.72
C LEU A 125 -3.27 8.90 11.26
N CYS A 126 -3.49 7.81 10.53
CA CYS A 126 -4.02 7.89 9.18
C CYS A 126 -5.42 8.54 9.17
N ALA A 127 -6.30 8.19 10.11
CA ALA A 127 -7.60 8.84 10.24
C ALA A 127 -7.47 10.35 10.53
N LYS A 128 -6.57 10.73 11.45
CA LYS A 128 -6.26 12.13 11.78
C LYS A 128 -5.80 12.93 10.56
N HIS A 129 -5.06 12.31 9.68
CA HIS A 129 -4.49 12.92 8.46
C HIS A 129 -5.29 12.58 7.17
N HIS A 130 -6.55 12.19 7.30
CA HIS A 130 -7.47 11.93 6.19
C HIS A 130 -6.94 10.90 5.17
N LEU A 131 -6.14 9.93 5.64
CA LEU A 131 -5.56 8.87 4.82
C LEU A 131 -6.29 7.54 5.05
N LEU A 132 -6.55 6.83 3.97
CA LEU A 132 -6.93 5.42 4.03
C LEU A 132 -5.71 4.56 4.40
N ILE A 133 -5.93 3.41 5.02
CA ILE A 133 -4.85 2.50 5.41
C ILE A 133 -5.16 1.05 5.03
N ASN A 134 -4.16 0.41 4.47
CA ASN A 134 -4.09 -1.02 4.20
C ASN A 134 -2.85 -1.58 4.90
N PHE A 135 -3.03 -2.62 5.69
CA PHE A 135 -1.89 -3.32 6.29
C PHE A 135 -1.60 -4.62 5.56
N HIS A 136 -0.33 -4.85 5.28
CA HIS A 136 0.20 -6.08 4.74
C HIS A 136 1.05 -6.82 5.78
N ASP A 137 1.16 -8.15 5.62
CA ASP A 137 1.91 -9.07 6.47
C ASP A 137 1.34 -9.14 7.90
N TYR A 138 2.16 -8.92 8.89
CA TYR A 138 1.83 -8.97 10.31
C TYR A 138 1.77 -7.57 10.93
N PRO A 139 1.13 -7.40 12.09
CA PRO A 139 0.31 -8.36 12.81
C PRO A 139 -1.06 -8.57 12.18
N VAL A 140 -1.68 -9.70 12.52
CA VAL A 140 -3.07 -9.95 12.14
C VAL A 140 -3.97 -8.98 12.90
N HIS A 141 -4.72 -8.16 12.17
CA HIS A 141 -5.58 -7.15 12.77
C HIS A 141 -6.79 -7.73 13.48
N PRO A 142 -7.28 -7.05 14.55
CA PRO A 142 -8.59 -7.34 15.10
C PRO A 142 -9.66 -7.21 14.02
N TYR A 143 -10.51 -8.20 13.91
CA TYR A 143 -11.66 -8.17 13.04
C TYR A 143 -12.64 -7.05 13.44
N GLY A 144 -13.23 -6.40 12.46
CA GLY A 144 -14.21 -5.33 12.69
C GLY A 144 -13.59 -3.97 13.01
N GLN A 145 -12.29 -3.81 12.84
CA GLN A 145 -11.60 -2.52 13.04
C GLN A 145 -12.21 -1.42 12.17
N GLU A 146 -12.62 -1.72 10.96
CA GLU A 146 -13.27 -0.82 10.02
C GLU A 146 -14.59 -0.21 10.56
N ARG A 147 -15.21 -0.82 11.56
CA ARG A 147 -16.41 -0.28 12.22
C ARG A 147 -16.07 0.89 13.14
N THR A 148 -14.89 0.90 13.73
CA THR A 148 -14.39 1.98 14.57
C THR A 148 -13.58 2.97 13.75
N TRP A 149 -12.78 2.45 12.82
CA TRP A 149 -11.86 3.20 11.97
C TRP A 149 -12.16 2.92 10.49
N PRO A 150 -13.13 3.61 9.88
CA PRO A 150 -13.55 3.34 8.50
C PRO A 150 -12.47 3.64 7.45
N ASN A 151 -11.39 4.31 7.84
CA ASN A 151 -10.20 4.48 7.02
C ASN A 151 -9.34 3.20 6.91
N ALA A 152 -9.54 2.21 7.76
CA ALA A 152 -8.93 0.88 7.66
C ALA A 152 -9.72 0.02 6.68
N VAL A 153 -9.52 0.25 5.38
CA VAL A 153 -10.43 -0.24 4.33
C VAL A 153 -10.19 -1.68 3.92
N THR A 154 -8.97 -2.18 4.06
CA THR A 154 -8.60 -3.56 3.68
C THR A 154 -7.31 -4.00 4.35
N ARG A 155 -6.98 -5.28 4.22
CA ARG A 155 -5.76 -5.89 4.75
C ARG A 155 -5.43 -7.18 4.00
N GLU A 156 -4.16 -7.57 4.03
CA GLU A 156 -3.73 -8.82 3.45
C GLU A 156 -3.99 -9.98 4.42
N TYR A 157 -4.90 -10.86 4.03
CA TYR A 157 -5.14 -12.13 4.73
C TYR A 157 -5.06 -13.36 3.82
N CYS A 158 -4.61 -13.13 2.61
CA CYS A 158 -4.34 -14.19 1.65
C CYS A 158 -2.87 -14.19 1.29
N LYS A 159 -2.28 -15.37 1.34
CA LYS A 159 -0.92 -15.54 0.85
C LYS A 159 -0.89 -15.32 -0.65
N ALA A 160 -0.01 -14.43 -1.11
CA ALA A 160 0.17 -14.19 -2.54
C ALA A 160 0.70 -15.45 -3.25
N GLN A 161 0.34 -15.61 -4.51
CA GLN A 161 0.80 -16.75 -5.33
C GLN A 161 2.33 -16.80 -5.40
N LEU A 162 2.99 -15.65 -5.50
CA LEU A 162 4.44 -15.53 -5.51
C LEU A 162 5.07 -16.10 -4.23
N ASP A 163 4.50 -15.80 -3.07
CA ASP A 163 5.03 -16.25 -1.77
C ASP A 163 4.79 -17.74 -1.55
N GLY A 164 3.72 -18.24 -2.12
CA GLY A 164 3.22 -19.57 -1.85
C GLY A 164 3.62 -20.63 -2.86
N HIS A 165 4.11 -20.30 -4.03
CA HIS A 165 4.35 -21.21 -5.15
C HIS A 165 3.36 -22.39 -5.20
N GLN A 166 2.54 -22.49 -6.19
CA GLN A 166 1.53 -23.57 -6.32
C GLN A 166 0.51 -23.70 -5.17
N THR A 167 0.47 -22.75 -4.24
CA THR A 167 -0.50 -22.78 -3.13
C THR A 167 -1.90 -22.38 -3.59
N PHE A 168 -2.00 -21.60 -4.65
CA PHE A 168 -3.27 -21.13 -5.19
C PHE A 168 -3.77 -22.04 -6.32
N GLU A 169 -4.54 -23.03 -5.92
CA GLU A 169 -5.48 -23.67 -6.83
C GLU A 169 -6.79 -22.86 -6.87
N PRO A 170 -7.60 -22.96 -7.93
CA PRO A 170 -8.89 -22.26 -8.02
C PRO A 170 -9.78 -22.51 -6.79
N LYS A 171 -9.76 -23.72 -6.27
CA LYS A 171 -10.51 -24.08 -5.05
C LYS A 171 -10.03 -23.33 -3.82
N THR A 172 -8.72 -23.22 -3.61
CA THR A 172 -8.13 -22.50 -2.48
C THR A 172 -8.49 -21.02 -2.55
N PHE A 173 -8.40 -20.43 -3.75
CA PHE A 173 -8.74 -19.04 -3.98
C PHE A 173 -10.20 -18.74 -3.63
N VAL A 174 -11.14 -19.52 -4.16
CA VAL A 174 -12.56 -19.38 -3.87
C VAL A 174 -12.85 -19.60 -2.38
N THR A 175 -12.22 -20.62 -1.75
CA THR A 175 -12.40 -20.88 -0.32
C THR A 175 -11.95 -19.71 0.54
N SER A 176 -10.84 -19.06 0.20
CA SER A 176 -10.31 -17.91 0.94
C SER A 176 -11.33 -16.74 1.04
N VAL A 177 -12.12 -16.52 0.00
CA VAL A 177 -13.19 -15.49 0.03
C VAL A 177 -14.20 -15.80 1.14
N PHE A 178 -14.63 -17.03 1.28
CA PHE A 178 -15.64 -17.42 2.27
C PHE A 178 -15.10 -17.49 3.70
N VAL A 179 -13.83 -17.81 3.86
CA VAL A 179 -13.21 -17.98 5.19
C VAL A 179 -12.60 -16.67 5.68
N ASN A 180 -11.76 -16.06 4.87
CA ASN A 180 -10.98 -14.92 5.33
C ASN A 180 -11.75 -13.59 5.28
N MET A 181 -12.77 -13.48 4.43
CA MET A 181 -13.62 -12.30 4.37
C MET A 181 -14.82 -12.33 5.32
N ILE A 182 -14.95 -13.34 6.16
CA ILE A 182 -16.11 -13.50 7.07
C ILE A 182 -16.24 -12.30 8.04
N ALA A 183 -15.17 -11.63 8.33
CA ALA A 183 -15.12 -10.55 9.31
C ALA A 183 -14.80 -9.16 8.69
N GLY A 184 -14.63 -9.07 7.40
CA GLY A 184 -14.38 -7.81 6.70
C GLY A 184 -13.64 -8.00 5.39
N PRO A 185 -13.44 -6.93 4.62
CA PRO A 185 -12.74 -6.98 3.35
C PRO A 185 -11.27 -7.33 3.53
N ILE A 186 -10.75 -8.11 2.59
CA ILE A 186 -9.32 -8.43 2.47
C ILE A 186 -8.85 -8.09 1.06
N ASP A 187 -7.58 -7.82 0.90
CA ASP A 187 -7.00 -7.80 -0.43
C ASP A 187 -6.43 -9.18 -0.79
N MET A 188 -6.49 -9.48 -2.05
CA MET A 188 -5.95 -10.70 -2.64
C MET A 188 -5.16 -10.31 -3.88
N ASN A 189 -3.92 -10.71 -3.93
CA ASN A 189 -3.09 -10.51 -5.11
C ASN A 189 -2.43 -11.80 -5.54
N ASN A 190 -2.13 -11.93 -6.82
CA ASN A 190 -1.45 -13.11 -7.35
C ASN A 190 0.04 -13.07 -7.09
N GLY A 191 0.61 -11.95 -6.72
CA GLY A 191 2.06 -11.77 -6.61
C GLY A 191 2.80 -12.16 -7.91
N PHE A 192 3.63 -11.32 -8.45
CA PHE A 192 4.40 -11.59 -9.68
C PHE A 192 5.88 -11.61 -9.38
#